data_ab47ce1fddb29ae24f030bff814b7dfb
#
_entry.id   ab47ce1fddb29ae24f030bff814b7dfb
#
_cell.length_a   1.000
_cell.length_b   1.000
_cell.length_c   1.000
_cell.angle_alpha   90.00
_cell.angle_beta   90.00
_cell.angle_gamma   90.00
#
_symmetry.space_group_name_H-M   'P 1'
#
loop_
_entity.id
_entity.type
_entity.pdbx_description
1 polymer ?
#
loop_
_entity_poly.entity_id
_entity_poly.type
_entity_poly.pdbx_seq_one_letter_code
_entity_poly.pdbx_strand_id
1 'polypeptide(L)'
;MSSVFLLYFRNVVLRIILGSCFFIGVTCLSSLVGSSEVLAEDVVPVEMTIQDKKDLKRVAVYLEAIKTLRGGFLQVSSNGRVSSGKIFMSRPGRLRFEYDPPESILMIADGLFFVYIDRDLEQTTHVFLKSTPLSFLVQEKIVFKGDVTVTKIERPPGILQIKIKKTKEPELGSIQLVFSDKPLVLRKWVVVDAQDIITTVNLTGIQTGIKLDPKLFTLPTKENN
;
A
#
# COMPACT_ATOMS: atom_id res chain seq x y z
N MET A 1 8.89 15.46 -14.90
CA MET A 1 9.42 14.11 -15.11
C MET A 1 9.00 13.19 -13.95
N SER A 2 7.70 12.95 -13.80
CA SER A 2 7.13 12.13 -12.71
C SER A 2 6.54 10.82 -13.24
N SER A 3 7.28 10.12 -14.14
CA SER A 3 6.72 9.02 -14.94
C SER A 3 6.54 7.69 -14.22
N VAL A 4 7.20 7.40 -13.10
CA VAL A 4 7.26 6.03 -12.55
C VAL A 4 6.13 5.74 -11.58
N PHE A 5 5.75 6.69 -10.74
CA PHE A 5 4.57 6.54 -9.88
C PHE A 5 3.27 6.68 -10.68
N LEU A 6 3.30 7.47 -11.76
CA LEU A 6 2.21 7.59 -12.72
C LEU A 6 2.00 6.29 -13.49
N LEU A 7 3.06 5.55 -13.81
CA LEU A 7 3.01 4.22 -14.42
C LEU A 7 2.36 3.18 -13.46
N TYR A 8 2.59 3.29 -12.17
CA TYR A 8 1.95 2.43 -11.18
C TYR A 8 0.41 2.56 -11.22
N PHE A 9 -0.11 3.78 -11.13
CA PHE A 9 -1.55 4.03 -11.19
C PHE A 9 -2.12 3.79 -12.59
N ARG A 10 -1.41 4.17 -13.64
CA ARG A 10 -1.87 4.03 -15.04
C ARG A 10 -2.01 2.57 -15.47
N ASN A 11 -1.10 1.69 -15.05
CA ASN A 11 -1.13 0.29 -15.45
C ASN A 11 -2.12 -0.55 -14.63
N VAL A 12 -2.36 -0.22 -13.36
CA VAL A 12 -3.40 -0.86 -12.55
C VAL A 12 -4.80 -0.51 -13.08
N VAL A 13 -5.04 0.76 -13.42
CA VAL A 13 -6.33 1.22 -13.97
C VAL A 13 -6.55 0.72 -15.41
N LEU A 14 -5.49 0.69 -16.24
CA LEU A 14 -5.62 0.27 -17.64
C LEU A 14 -5.96 -1.23 -17.80
N ARG A 15 -5.51 -2.09 -16.88
CA ARG A 15 -5.85 -3.53 -16.92
C ARG A 15 -7.26 -3.84 -16.45
N ILE A 16 -7.86 -3.00 -15.60
CA ILE A 16 -9.26 -3.15 -15.18
C ILE A 16 -10.22 -2.75 -16.31
N ILE A 17 -9.80 -1.84 -17.21
CA ILE A 17 -10.65 -1.32 -18.30
C ILE A 17 -10.54 -2.17 -19.57
N LEU A 18 -9.44 -2.87 -19.80
CA LEU A 18 -9.21 -3.68 -21.03
C LEU A 18 -9.74 -5.10 -20.98
N GLY A 19 -10.39 -5.51 -19.90
CA GLY A 19 -11.02 -6.83 -19.75
C GLY A 19 -12.39 -6.97 -20.39
N SER A 20 -12.94 -5.95 -21.03
CA SER A 20 -14.28 -6.02 -21.63
C SER A 20 -14.34 -5.25 -22.96
N CYS A 21 -14.58 -6.00 -24.02
CA CYS A 21 -14.88 -5.64 -25.40
C CYS A 21 -13.74 -5.81 -26.41
N PHE A 22 -13.70 -7.01 -27.02
CA PHE A 22 -13.58 -7.10 -28.47
C PHE A 22 -14.11 -8.48 -28.97
N PHE A 23 -15.38 -8.53 -29.28
CA PHE A 23 -15.94 -9.59 -30.11
C PHE A 23 -16.18 -9.02 -31.50
N ILE A 24 -15.33 -9.30 -32.45
CA ILE A 24 -15.68 -9.29 -33.90
C ILE A 24 -14.95 -10.49 -34.54
N GLY A 25 -15.73 -11.36 -35.13
CA GLY A 25 -15.30 -12.63 -35.65
C GLY A 25 -14.40 -12.54 -36.89
N VAL A 26 -13.51 -13.49 -36.98
CA VAL A 26 -13.03 -14.07 -38.27
C VAL A 26 -12.82 -15.56 -38.07
N THR A 27 -13.28 -16.29 -39.03
CA THR A 27 -13.37 -17.74 -39.16
C THR A 27 -12.03 -18.47 -39.23
N CYS A 28 -12.01 -19.67 -38.65
CA CYS A 28 -11.26 -20.89 -38.96
C CYS A 28 -9.78 -20.79 -39.36
N LEU A 29 -8.90 -21.17 -38.40
CA LEU A 29 -7.87 -22.19 -38.70
C LEU A 29 -7.51 -22.87 -37.38
N SER A 30 -7.79 -24.17 -37.28
CA SER A 30 -7.51 -25.03 -36.13
C SER A 30 -5.99 -25.26 -36.01
N SER A 31 -5.33 -24.46 -35.16
CA SER A 31 -4.03 -24.78 -34.63
C SER A 31 -4.21 -25.00 -33.13
N LEU A 32 -3.80 -26.19 -32.67
CA LEU A 32 -3.68 -26.53 -31.24
C LEU A 32 -2.75 -25.51 -30.56
N VAL A 33 -3.31 -24.43 -30.05
CA VAL A 33 -2.65 -23.57 -29.08
C VAL A 33 -2.91 -24.21 -27.74
N GLY A 34 -1.91 -24.90 -27.22
CA GLY A 34 -1.92 -25.36 -25.84
C GLY A 34 -2.23 -24.18 -24.93
N SER A 35 -3.37 -24.22 -24.27
CA SER A 35 -3.73 -23.28 -23.22
C SER A 35 -2.69 -23.44 -22.12
N SER A 36 -1.70 -22.57 -22.09
CA SER A 36 -0.86 -22.41 -20.89
C SER A 36 -1.80 -21.84 -19.82
N GLU A 37 -2.34 -22.71 -18.98
CA GLU A 37 -2.94 -22.29 -17.72
C GLU A 37 -1.84 -21.53 -16.95
N VAL A 38 -1.98 -20.23 -16.89
CA VAL A 38 -1.21 -19.40 -15.95
C VAL A 38 -1.70 -19.83 -14.57
N LEU A 39 -0.96 -20.76 -13.95
CA LEU A 39 -1.18 -21.15 -12.56
C LEU A 39 -1.01 -19.86 -11.75
N ALA A 40 -2.10 -19.43 -11.12
CA ALA A 40 -2.02 -18.39 -10.10
C ALA A 40 -1.00 -18.86 -9.07
N GLU A 41 0.03 -18.05 -8.80
CA GLU A 41 1.05 -18.36 -7.81
C GLU A 41 0.37 -18.38 -6.44
N ASP A 42 0.16 -19.56 -5.88
CA ASP A 42 -0.42 -19.73 -4.56
C ASP A 42 0.49 -19.06 -3.53
N VAL A 43 -0.08 -18.16 -2.72
CA VAL A 43 0.66 -17.53 -1.63
C VAL A 43 0.98 -18.59 -0.58
N VAL A 44 2.25 -18.95 -0.48
CA VAL A 44 2.72 -19.89 0.53
C VAL A 44 2.82 -19.16 1.88
N PRO A 45 1.97 -19.51 2.85
CA PRO A 45 2.07 -18.95 4.20
C PRO A 45 3.34 -19.47 4.88
N VAL A 46 3.98 -18.61 5.68
CA VAL A 46 5.08 -19.06 6.54
C VAL A 46 4.56 -20.01 7.61
N GLU A 47 5.30 -21.09 7.87
CA GLU A 47 5.00 -21.98 9.00
C GLU A 47 5.24 -21.24 10.32
N MET A 48 4.16 -21.03 11.09
CA MET A 48 4.13 -20.18 12.28
C MET A 48 4.64 -20.87 13.52
N THR A 49 5.77 -20.44 14.04
CA THR A 49 6.27 -20.83 15.37
C THR A 49 5.41 -20.19 16.48
N ILE A 50 5.60 -20.66 17.72
CA ILE A 50 4.97 -20.04 18.90
C ILE A 50 5.42 -18.59 19.05
N GLN A 51 6.70 -18.30 18.74
CA GLN A 51 7.24 -16.94 18.81
C GLN A 51 6.61 -16.03 17.75
N ASP A 52 6.40 -16.54 16.52
CA ASP A 52 5.74 -15.78 15.46
C ASP A 52 4.33 -15.35 15.87
N LYS A 53 3.55 -16.25 16.42
CA LYS A 53 2.19 -15.96 16.93
C LYS A 53 2.20 -14.90 18.02
N LYS A 54 3.20 -14.93 18.94
CA LYS A 54 3.36 -13.91 19.98
C LYS A 54 3.70 -12.54 19.38
N ASP A 55 4.62 -12.51 18.40
CA ASP A 55 5.03 -11.27 17.75
C ASP A 55 3.90 -10.67 16.93
N LEU A 56 3.16 -11.46 16.16
CA LEU A 56 2.00 -10.98 15.41
C LEU A 56 0.93 -10.39 16.34
N LYS A 57 0.65 -11.04 17.49
CA LYS A 57 -0.28 -10.51 18.48
C LYS A 57 0.21 -9.18 19.06
N ARG A 58 1.49 -9.07 19.41
CA ARG A 58 2.10 -7.85 19.94
C ARG A 58 2.03 -6.71 18.92
N VAL A 59 2.32 -7.00 17.65
CA VAL A 59 2.24 -6.02 16.56
C VAL A 59 0.80 -5.60 16.30
N ALA A 60 -0.16 -6.52 16.31
CA ALA A 60 -1.57 -6.18 16.15
C ALA A 60 -2.03 -5.19 17.24
N VAL A 61 -1.75 -5.48 18.51
CA VAL A 61 -2.08 -4.61 19.64
C VAL A 61 -1.42 -3.23 19.49
N TYR A 62 -0.14 -3.19 19.12
CA TYR A 62 0.59 -1.93 18.89
C TYR A 62 -0.06 -1.09 17.77
N LEU A 63 -0.33 -1.71 16.62
CA LEU A 63 -0.92 -1.00 15.49
C LEU A 63 -2.36 -0.55 15.77
N GLU A 64 -3.17 -1.35 16.46
CA GLU A 64 -4.54 -1.00 16.85
C GLU A 64 -4.62 0.13 17.87
N ALA A 65 -3.59 0.27 18.72
CA ALA A 65 -3.49 1.39 19.66
C ALA A 65 -3.29 2.74 18.97
N ILE A 66 -2.74 2.74 17.75
CA ILE A 66 -2.55 3.97 16.95
C ILE A 66 -3.87 4.33 16.27
N LYS A 67 -4.73 5.11 16.91
CA LYS A 67 -5.99 5.60 16.31
C LYS A 67 -5.75 6.77 15.38
N THR A 68 -4.86 7.68 15.76
CA THR A 68 -4.44 8.82 14.96
C THR A 68 -2.92 8.93 14.98
N LEU A 69 -2.36 9.41 13.87
CA LEU A 69 -0.92 9.60 13.69
C LEU A 69 -0.67 10.82 12.83
N ARG A 70 0.32 11.62 13.16
CA ARG A 70 0.98 12.56 12.27
C ARG A 70 2.49 12.45 12.38
N GLY A 71 3.18 12.83 11.31
CA GLY A 71 4.64 12.87 11.30
C GLY A 71 5.18 13.27 9.94
N GLY A 72 6.47 13.10 9.77
CA GLY A 72 7.14 13.17 8.49
C GLY A 72 7.34 11.80 7.88
N PHE A 73 7.56 11.76 6.58
CA PHE A 73 8.05 10.58 5.88
C PHE A 73 9.18 10.92 4.92
N LEU A 74 10.05 9.95 4.71
CA LEU A 74 11.05 9.93 3.64
C LEU A 74 10.78 8.69 2.79
N GLN A 75 10.43 8.90 1.53
CA GLN A 75 10.20 7.85 0.55
C GLN A 75 11.44 7.66 -0.32
N VAL A 76 11.80 6.41 -0.53
CA VAL A 76 12.86 6.00 -1.47
C VAL A 76 12.28 4.96 -2.41
N SER A 77 12.33 5.22 -3.70
CA SER A 77 11.90 4.30 -4.75
C SER A 77 13.09 3.54 -5.33
N SER A 78 12.84 2.35 -5.93
CA SER A 78 13.88 1.48 -6.52
C SER A 78 14.69 2.16 -7.64
N ASN A 79 14.15 3.22 -8.26
CA ASN A 79 14.86 4.04 -9.25
C ASN A 79 15.78 5.11 -8.63
N GLY A 80 15.98 5.09 -7.29
CA GLY A 80 16.83 6.03 -6.55
C GLY A 80 16.17 7.39 -6.26
N ARG A 81 14.90 7.61 -6.67
CA ARG A 81 14.20 8.86 -6.32
C ARG A 81 13.93 8.91 -4.82
N VAL A 82 14.21 10.06 -4.24
CA VAL A 82 13.94 10.37 -2.84
C VAL A 82 12.93 11.51 -2.79
N SER A 83 11.86 11.34 -2.02
CA SER A 83 10.84 12.37 -1.76
C SER A 83 10.51 12.40 -0.28
N SER A 84 10.13 13.55 0.24
CA SER A 84 9.72 13.71 1.64
C SER A 84 8.35 14.38 1.74
N GLY A 85 7.83 14.41 2.96
CA GLY A 85 6.56 15.08 3.19
C GLY A 85 5.97 14.78 4.57
N LYS A 86 4.70 15.11 4.71
CA LYS A 86 3.90 14.90 5.92
C LYS A 86 2.94 13.75 5.74
N ILE A 87 2.80 12.95 6.80
CA ILE A 87 1.82 11.87 6.88
C ILE A 87 0.83 12.12 8.00
N PHE A 88 -0.44 11.88 7.71
CA PHE A 88 -1.54 11.91 8.67
C PHE A 88 -2.35 10.63 8.52
N MET A 89 -2.74 10.01 9.62
CA MET A 89 -3.60 8.83 9.64
C MET A 89 -4.68 8.99 10.71
N SER A 90 -5.89 8.60 10.38
CA SER A 90 -7.00 8.49 11.32
C SER A 90 -7.77 7.20 11.01
N ARG A 91 -7.66 6.21 11.88
CA ARG A 91 -8.36 4.93 11.72
C ARG A 91 -9.83 5.06 12.08
N PRO A 92 -10.70 4.31 11.40
CA PRO A 92 -10.40 3.43 10.26
C PRO A 92 -10.32 4.16 8.92
N GLY A 93 -9.53 3.64 8.00
CA GLY A 93 -9.60 3.92 6.57
C GLY A 93 -9.00 5.24 6.09
N ARG A 94 -8.59 6.15 6.97
CA ARG A 94 -8.17 7.50 6.57
C ARG A 94 -6.65 7.64 6.64
N LEU A 95 -6.07 8.12 5.54
CA LEU A 95 -4.64 8.34 5.38
C LEU A 95 -4.41 9.52 4.44
N ARG A 96 -3.41 10.34 4.72
CA ARG A 96 -3.00 11.45 3.87
C ARG A 96 -1.50 11.54 3.82
N PHE A 97 -0.95 11.70 2.61
CA PHE A 97 0.43 12.06 2.35
C PHE A 97 0.45 13.39 1.60
N GLU A 98 1.17 14.34 2.14
CA GLU A 98 1.48 15.63 1.50
C GLU A 98 2.96 15.66 1.19
N TYR A 99 3.31 15.64 -0.10
CA TYR A 99 4.71 15.71 -0.51
C TYR A 99 5.24 17.14 -0.43
N ASP A 100 6.49 17.26 -0.02
CA ASP A 100 7.21 18.53 -0.02
C ASP A 100 7.64 18.89 -1.44
N PRO A 101 7.80 20.20 -1.77
CA PRO A 101 8.38 20.64 -3.04
C PRO A 101 9.74 19.95 -3.32
N PRO A 102 10.09 19.66 -4.57
CA PRO A 102 9.37 20.09 -5.79
C PRO A 102 8.20 19.18 -6.19
N GLU A 103 7.82 18.21 -5.40
CA GLU A 103 6.72 17.29 -5.71
C GLU A 103 5.38 17.95 -5.39
N SER A 104 4.50 18.09 -6.37
CA SER A 104 3.14 18.64 -6.19
C SER A 104 2.10 17.53 -5.98
N ILE A 105 2.47 16.49 -5.23
CA ILE A 105 1.67 15.27 -5.03
C ILE A 105 0.91 15.32 -3.72
N LEU A 106 -0.35 14.90 -3.78
CA LEU A 106 -1.19 14.68 -2.63
C LEU A 106 -1.86 13.32 -2.76
N MET A 107 -1.78 12.48 -1.71
CA MET A 107 -2.52 11.23 -1.65
C MET A 107 -3.46 11.23 -0.46
N ILE A 108 -4.71 10.81 -0.68
CA ILE A 108 -5.74 10.76 0.36
C ILE A 108 -6.47 9.41 0.30
N ALA A 109 -6.55 8.73 1.44
CA ALA A 109 -7.54 7.68 1.67
C ALA A 109 -8.70 8.26 2.47
N ASP A 110 -9.92 8.18 1.94
CA ASP A 110 -11.14 8.71 2.55
C ASP A 110 -11.96 7.65 3.32
N GLY A 111 -11.50 6.40 3.27
CA GLY A 111 -12.14 5.22 3.84
C GLY A 111 -12.62 4.23 2.77
N LEU A 112 -12.95 4.69 1.57
CA LEU A 112 -13.39 3.88 0.44
C LEU A 112 -12.36 3.87 -0.69
N PHE A 113 -11.91 5.05 -1.09
CA PHE A 113 -10.93 5.25 -2.15
C PHE A 113 -9.58 5.67 -1.59
N PHE A 114 -8.52 5.31 -2.31
CA PHE A 114 -7.20 5.90 -2.22
C PHE A 114 -7.00 6.75 -3.46
N VAL A 115 -6.92 8.05 -3.29
CA VAL A 115 -6.88 9.05 -4.36
C VAL A 115 -5.48 9.63 -4.46
N TYR A 116 -4.91 9.55 -5.65
CA TYR A 116 -3.65 10.18 -6.02
C TYR A 116 -3.94 11.45 -6.84
N ILE A 117 -3.40 12.57 -6.42
CA ILE A 117 -3.55 13.87 -7.07
C ILE A 117 -2.15 14.39 -7.41
N ASP A 118 -1.90 14.57 -8.69
CA ASP A 118 -0.72 15.26 -9.22
C ASP A 118 -1.16 16.61 -9.72
N ARG A 119 -0.75 17.68 -9.04
CA ARG A 119 -1.18 19.04 -9.36
C ARG A 119 -0.45 19.61 -10.56
N ASP A 120 0.80 19.18 -10.81
CA ASP A 120 1.58 19.64 -11.95
C ASP A 120 1.05 19.07 -13.26
N LEU A 121 0.55 17.84 -13.22
CA LEU A 121 -0.05 17.18 -14.37
C LEU A 121 -1.58 17.33 -14.44
N GLU A 122 -2.19 18.01 -13.46
CA GLU A 122 -3.65 18.15 -13.31
C GLU A 122 -4.38 16.79 -13.35
N GLN A 123 -3.74 15.72 -12.84
CA GLN A 123 -4.26 14.37 -12.88
C GLN A 123 -4.75 13.92 -11.50
N THR A 124 -5.92 13.29 -11.51
CA THR A 124 -6.48 12.66 -10.31
C THR A 124 -6.84 11.22 -10.64
N THR A 125 -6.34 10.27 -9.85
CA THR A 125 -6.61 8.84 -10.01
C THR A 125 -7.21 8.28 -8.74
N HIS A 126 -8.29 7.51 -8.88
CA HIS A 126 -8.99 6.87 -7.78
C HIS A 126 -8.84 5.35 -7.88
N VAL A 127 -8.46 4.71 -6.78
CA VAL A 127 -8.47 3.25 -6.64
C VAL A 127 -9.20 2.86 -5.37
N PHE A 128 -9.83 1.69 -5.33
CA PHE A 128 -10.39 1.22 -4.09
C PHE A 128 -9.29 1.01 -3.04
N LEU A 129 -9.46 1.59 -1.86
CA LEU A 129 -8.48 1.47 -0.78
C LEU A 129 -8.19 -0.01 -0.46
N LYS A 130 -9.23 -0.84 -0.46
CA LYS A 130 -9.12 -2.28 -0.20
C LYS A 130 -8.25 -3.04 -1.21
N SER A 131 -8.10 -2.55 -2.45
CA SER A 131 -7.19 -3.16 -3.44
C SER A 131 -5.74 -2.71 -3.32
N THR A 132 -5.41 -1.90 -2.32
CA THR A 132 -4.03 -1.48 -2.08
C THR A 132 -3.41 -2.22 -0.89
N PRO A 133 -2.10 -2.53 -0.90
CA PRO A 133 -1.40 -3.07 0.26
C PRO A 133 -1.48 -2.17 1.50
N LEU A 134 -1.62 -0.85 1.32
CA LEU A 134 -1.73 0.13 2.40
C LEU A 134 -3.02 0.00 3.20
N SER A 135 -4.07 -0.63 2.63
CA SER A 135 -5.33 -0.87 3.33
C SER A 135 -5.13 -1.59 4.67
N PHE A 136 -4.14 -2.48 4.75
CA PHE A 136 -3.81 -3.18 6.00
C PHE A 136 -3.44 -2.22 7.13
N LEU A 137 -2.69 -1.14 6.83
CA LEU A 137 -2.25 -0.18 7.85
C LEU A 137 -3.37 0.65 8.44
N VAL A 138 -4.47 0.83 7.74
CA VAL A 138 -5.57 1.72 8.14
C VAL A 138 -6.82 0.98 8.61
N GLN A 139 -6.79 -0.35 8.71
CA GLN A 139 -7.89 -1.15 9.24
C GLN A 139 -8.15 -0.85 10.71
N GLU A 140 -9.40 -0.98 11.13
CA GLU A 140 -9.78 -0.85 12.54
C GLU A 140 -9.17 -1.96 13.40
N LYS A 141 -9.27 -3.20 12.91
CA LYS A 141 -8.68 -4.40 13.52
C LYS A 141 -7.57 -4.96 12.64
N ILE A 142 -6.43 -5.22 13.23
CA ILE A 142 -5.26 -5.78 12.53
C ILE A 142 -5.27 -7.29 12.70
N VAL A 143 -5.56 -7.98 11.60
CA VAL A 143 -5.65 -9.45 11.58
C VAL A 143 -4.68 -10.01 10.54
N PHE A 144 -3.72 -10.82 10.97
CA PHE A 144 -2.71 -11.45 10.10
C PHE A 144 -3.19 -12.79 9.52
N LYS A 145 -4.46 -12.85 9.13
CA LYS A 145 -5.10 -14.03 8.48
C LYS A 145 -6.34 -13.60 7.69
N GLY A 146 -6.83 -14.47 6.84
CA GLY A 146 -8.03 -14.23 6.01
C GLY A 146 -7.68 -13.40 4.78
N ASP A 147 -7.90 -12.09 4.80
CA ASP A 147 -7.63 -11.19 3.67
C ASP A 147 -6.14 -11.03 3.37
N VAL A 148 -5.28 -11.32 4.33
CA VAL A 148 -3.82 -11.26 4.18
C VAL A 148 -3.17 -12.56 4.64
N THR A 149 -2.06 -12.90 3.99
CA THR A 149 -1.19 -14.03 4.33
C THR A 149 0.18 -13.48 4.74
N VAL A 150 0.67 -13.91 5.91
CA VAL A 150 2.05 -13.63 6.32
C VAL A 150 2.97 -14.57 5.56
N THR A 151 3.87 -13.98 4.76
CA THR A 151 4.81 -14.73 3.91
C THR A 151 6.22 -14.79 4.49
N LYS A 152 6.57 -13.87 5.40
CA LYS A 152 7.89 -13.84 6.04
C LYS A 152 7.85 -13.12 7.39
N ILE A 153 8.58 -13.63 8.37
CA ILE A 153 8.89 -12.97 9.64
C ILE A 153 10.39 -13.09 9.89
N GLU A 154 11.05 -11.97 10.10
CA GLU A 154 12.50 -11.91 10.34
C GLU A 154 12.80 -11.10 11.60
N ARG A 155 13.88 -11.50 12.31
CA ARG A 155 14.31 -10.88 13.56
C ARG A 155 15.81 -10.54 13.54
N PRO A 156 16.26 -9.60 12.68
CA PRO A 156 17.61 -9.06 12.82
C PRO A 156 17.77 -8.43 14.21
N PRO A 157 18.99 -8.29 14.73
CA PRO A 157 19.24 -7.69 16.04
C PRO A 157 18.51 -6.35 16.22
N GLY A 158 17.63 -6.28 17.23
CA GLY A 158 16.83 -5.09 17.55
C GLY A 158 15.69 -4.74 16.58
N ILE A 159 15.41 -5.60 15.59
CA ILE A 159 14.41 -5.34 14.54
C ILE A 159 13.43 -6.52 14.45
N LEU A 160 12.17 -6.22 14.19
CA LEU A 160 11.14 -7.18 13.79
C LEU A 160 10.60 -6.78 12.43
N GLN A 161 10.62 -7.71 11.47
CA GLN A 161 10.10 -7.49 10.12
C GLN A 161 9.00 -8.51 9.81
N ILE A 162 7.89 -8.04 9.24
CA ILE A 162 6.75 -8.87 8.87
C ILE A 162 6.35 -8.53 7.45
N LYS A 163 6.42 -9.49 6.54
CA LYS A 163 5.98 -9.35 5.15
C LYS A 163 4.63 -10.03 4.98
N ILE A 164 3.70 -9.33 4.38
CA ILE A 164 2.36 -9.83 4.07
C ILE A 164 2.03 -9.59 2.59
N LYS A 165 1.21 -10.48 2.04
CA LYS A 165 0.55 -10.34 0.74
C LYS A 165 -0.95 -10.44 0.94
N LYS A 166 -1.74 -9.97 -0.02
CA LYS A 166 -3.16 -10.30 -0.07
C LYS A 166 -3.33 -11.78 -0.39
N THR A 167 -4.26 -12.44 0.31
CA THR A 167 -4.44 -13.90 0.17
C THR A 167 -5.02 -14.27 -1.19
N LYS A 168 -6.01 -13.50 -1.68
CA LYS A 168 -6.72 -13.81 -2.94
C LYS A 168 -6.13 -13.11 -4.17
N GLU A 169 -5.31 -12.10 -3.97
CA GLU A 169 -4.75 -11.23 -5.03
C GLU A 169 -3.25 -11.00 -4.76
N PRO A 170 -2.44 -12.08 -4.66
CA PRO A 170 -1.02 -11.97 -4.30
C PRO A 170 -0.19 -11.20 -5.32
N GLU A 171 -0.67 -11.14 -6.57
CA GLU A 171 -0.09 -10.39 -7.69
C GLU A 171 -0.18 -8.88 -7.51
N LEU A 172 -1.05 -8.37 -6.64
CA LEU A 172 -1.11 -6.94 -6.31
C LEU A 172 0.12 -6.44 -5.53
N GLY A 173 0.99 -7.38 -5.15
CA GLY A 173 2.26 -7.08 -4.49
C GLY A 173 2.26 -7.42 -3.00
N SER A 174 3.18 -6.81 -2.27
CA SER A 174 3.38 -7.09 -0.84
C SER A 174 3.67 -5.82 -0.06
N ILE A 175 3.43 -5.88 1.25
CA ILE A 175 3.93 -4.88 2.19
C ILE A 175 4.74 -5.57 3.29
N GLN A 176 5.92 -5.01 3.58
CA GLN A 176 6.77 -5.41 4.69
C GLN A 176 6.79 -4.30 5.73
N LEU A 177 6.37 -4.62 6.93
CA LEU A 177 6.41 -3.71 8.07
C LEU A 177 7.70 -3.94 8.84
N VAL A 178 8.41 -2.86 9.17
CA VAL A 178 9.69 -2.91 9.88
C VAL A 178 9.58 -2.11 11.18
N PHE A 179 9.78 -2.81 12.28
CA PHE A 179 9.72 -2.25 13.63
C PHE A 179 11.10 -2.28 14.29
N SER A 180 11.41 -1.30 15.15
CA SER A 180 12.33 -1.58 16.24
C SER A 180 11.63 -2.56 17.19
N ASP A 181 12.38 -3.48 17.80
CA ASP A 181 11.76 -4.55 18.60
C ASP A 181 11.49 -4.15 20.05
N LYS A 182 12.45 -3.48 20.70
CA LYS A 182 12.37 -3.08 22.11
C LYS A 182 12.89 -1.64 22.27
N PRO A 183 11.99 -0.65 22.40
CA PRO A 183 10.53 -0.75 22.35
C PRO A 183 10.02 -1.06 20.93
N LEU A 184 8.84 -1.71 20.85
CA LEU A 184 8.18 -1.99 19.56
C LEU A 184 7.66 -0.67 18.97
N VAL A 185 8.27 -0.23 17.87
CA VAL A 185 7.87 1.02 17.18
C VAL A 185 7.96 0.79 15.67
N LEU A 186 6.91 1.09 14.93
CA LEU A 186 6.92 1.07 13.47
C LEU A 186 7.87 2.16 12.96
N ARG A 187 8.90 1.75 12.21
CA ARG A 187 9.93 2.64 11.66
C ARG A 187 9.73 2.94 10.20
N LYS A 188 9.36 1.91 9.45
CA LYS A 188 9.15 2.02 8.01
C LYS A 188 8.28 0.88 7.50
N TRP A 189 7.81 1.04 6.29
CA TRP A 189 7.31 -0.07 5.50
C TRP A 189 7.93 -0.05 4.11
N VAL A 190 7.94 -1.22 3.49
CA VAL A 190 8.38 -1.42 2.12
C VAL A 190 7.22 -2.02 1.34
N VAL A 191 6.79 -1.36 0.29
CA VAL A 191 5.80 -1.87 -0.66
C VAL A 191 6.54 -2.39 -1.88
N VAL A 192 6.22 -3.60 -2.31
CA VAL A 192 6.57 -4.13 -3.62
C VAL A 192 5.25 -4.22 -4.39
N ASP A 193 5.16 -3.54 -5.50
CA ASP A 193 3.93 -3.51 -6.29
C ASP A 193 3.86 -4.66 -7.32
N ALA A 194 2.78 -4.69 -8.12
CA ALA A 194 2.56 -5.69 -9.16
C ALA A 194 3.57 -5.64 -10.33
N GLN A 195 4.43 -4.64 -10.39
CA GLN A 195 5.51 -4.46 -11.35
C GLN A 195 6.89 -4.62 -10.72
N ASP A 196 6.95 -5.18 -9.50
CA ASP A 196 8.17 -5.35 -8.69
C ASP A 196 8.89 -4.03 -8.36
N ILE A 197 8.19 -2.90 -8.45
CA ILE A 197 8.73 -1.62 -8.03
C ILE A 197 8.72 -1.55 -6.51
N ILE A 198 9.90 -1.33 -5.93
CA ILE A 198 10.06 -1.24 -4.49
C ILE A 198 9.97 0.23 -4.06
N THR A 199 9.08 0.49 -3.11
CA THR A 199 8.93 1.79 -2.46
C THR A 199 9.09 1.63 -0.96
N THR A 200 10.12 2.28 -0.40
CA THR A 200 10.38 2.33 1.04
C THR A 200 9.87 3.65 1.59
N VAL A 201 9.05 3.61 2.63
CA VAL A 201 8.58 4.80 3.35
C VAL A 201 9.09 4.73 4.79
N ASN A 202 10.04 5.59 5.11
CA ASN A 202 10.57 5.75 6.47
C ASN A 202 9.77 6.81 7.22
N LEU A 203 9.46 6.56 8.48
CA LEU A 203 8.67 7.45 9.33
C LEU A 203 9.59 8.27 10.24
N THR A 204 9.30 9.57 10.37
CA THR A 204 10.07 10.50 11.20
C THR A 204 9.15 11.37 12.06
N GLY A 205 9.56 11.70 13.27
CA GLY A 205 8.83 12.62 14.15
C GLY A 205 7.38 12.21 14.43
N ILE A 206 7.12 10.92 14.55
CA ILE A 206 5.76 10.36 14.69
C ILE A 206 5.16 10.74 16.04
N GLN A 207 3.95 11.30 16.01
CA GLN A 207 3.09 11.59 17.15
C GLN A 207 1.78 10.82 16.97
N THR A 208 1.32 10.14 18.00
CA THR A 208 0.09 9.35 18.02
C THR A 208 -0.89 9.85 19.07
N GLY A 209 -2.18 9.49 18.95
CA GLY A 209 -3.21 9.87 19.92
C GLY A 209 -3.57 11.35 19.89
N ILE A 210 -3.22 12.07 18.84
CA ILE A 210 -3.48 13.51 18.67
C ILE A 210 -4.81 13.76 17.99
N LYS A 211 -5.41 14.93 18.25
CA LYS A 211 -6.61 15.38 17.52
C LYS A 211 -6.20 15.83 16.12
N LEU A 212 -6.84 15.28 15.09
CA LEU A 212 -6.67 15.67 13.69
C LEU A 212 -7.97 16.29 13.18
N ASP A 213 -7.86 17.32 12.32
CA ASP A 213 -9.01 17.87 11.62
C ASP A 213 -9.54 16.85 10.60
N PRO A 214 -10.83 16.46 10.66
CA PRO A 214 -11.42 15.55 9.67
C PRO A 214 -11.28 16.04 8.21
N LYS A 215 -11.21 17.35 7.99
CA LYS A 215 -11.02 17.97 6.67
C LYS A 215 -9.69 17.56 6.00
N LEU A 216 -8.69 17.12 6.77
CA LEU A 216 -7.45 16.57 6.21
C LEU A 216 -7.70 15.39 5.26
N PHE A 217 -8.79 14.66 5.45
CA PHE A 217 -9.10 13.44 4.72
C PHE A 217 -10.22 13.62 3.69
N THR A 218 -10.61 14.87 3.41
CA THR A 218 -11.52 15.22 2.33
C THR A 218 -10.73 15.59 1.08
N LEU A 219 -11.28 15.25 -0.08
CA LEU A 219 -10.67 15.66 -1.35
C LEU A 219 -10.78 17.17 -1.50
N PRO A 220 -9.75 17.86 -2.02
CA PRO A 220 -9.86 19.26 -2.35
C PRO A 220 -10.96 19.43 -3.40
N THR A 221 -11.91 20.32 -3.13
CA THR A 221 -12.89 20.77 -4.13
C THR A 221 -12.11 21.50 -5.22
N LYS A 222 -12.39 21.20 -6.50
CA LYS A 222 -11.95 22.11 -7.57
C LYS A 222 -12.61 23.46 -7.30
N GLU A 223 -11.85 24.43 -6.83
CA GLU A 223 -12.29 25.81 -6.93
C GLU A 223 -12.38 26.10 -8.43
N ASN A 224 -13.59 26.39 -8.89
CA ASN A 224 -13.81 26.92 -10.22
C ASN A 224 -13.16 28.32 -10.25
N ASN A 225 -11.97 28.39 -10.81
CA ASN A 225 -11.42 29.66 -11.27
C ASN A 225 -11.94 29.95 -12.68
#